data_a007c22b03cfea9f422dce9a02368efc
#
_entry.id   a007c22b03cfea9f422dce9a02368efc
#
_cell.length_a   1.000
_cell.length_b   1.000
_cell.length_c   1.000
_cell.angle_alpha   90.00
_cell.angle_beta   90.00
_cell.angle_gamma   90.00
#
_symmetry.space_group_name_H-M   'P 1'
#
loop_
_entity.id
_entity.type
_entity.pdbx_description
1 polymer ?
#
loop_
_entity_poly.entity_id
_entity_poly.type
_entity_poly.pdbx_seq_one_letter_code
_entity_poly.pdbx_strand_id
1 'polypeptide(L)'
;MIENKYKNLVNFKTNLNQPRHSWFDIKEGYASGLVDNILKDLQISKKDGYILDPFSGSGTTVIQSAILGYKSIGIEVNPFLHFLSTNKSLNFIKNLEIIKNKFLKNKIINHDICEIPKLSISKKLFQNQLNEILKIKKWVSCIQDKKTRDLFFCIFLCSLDKASYAKKDGNGLKYPKNKKPENFYDVFKENLEKFIDDIKKVKISSKPNIILGNNLEVLNNKKFIEKYNNNISLCLFSPPYANCFDYTEVYKTELWFGDFIKDYKDLKILRNQSMSSHLNKTLNNVKTLKEIKLIIDKISKKQLWSKKIIGMLINYFHEMNLLMKLIYPLLNNKGKCVIVIGNSSYGNIAIPTDQIFEKLAKKIGYKKTSIIEARKLGTSSQQFKKIDDIKKLRESLDI
;
A
#
# COMPACT_ATOMS: atom_id res chain seq x y z
N MET A 1 -5.46 -32.96 -2.76
CA MET A 1 -5.53 -31.55 -2.30
C MET A 1 -4.87 -30.71 -3.38
N ILE A 2 -5.62 -29.85 -4.05
CA ILE A 2 -5.03 -28.88 -5.00
C ILE A 2 -4.23 -27.92 -4.13
N GLU A 3 -2.91 -28.01 -4.22
CA GLU A 3 -2.01 -27.06 -3.54
C GLU A 3 -2.34 -25.69 -4.10
N ASN A 4 -2.86 -24.80 -3.24
CA ASN A 4 -3.34 -23.51 -3.71
C ASN A 4 -2.15 -22.67 -4.15
N LYS A 5 -1.96 -22.54 -5.48
CA LYS A 5 -0.85 -21.85 -6.10
C LYS A 5 -0.70 -20.38 -5.69
N TYR A 6 -1.75 -19.79 -5.12
CA TYR A 6 -1.74 -18.41 -4.65
C TYR A 6 -1.26 -18.26 -3.20
N LYS A 7 -1.20 -19.36 -2.40
CA LYS A 7 -0.90 -19.34 -0.96
C LYS A 7 0.29 -18.46 -0.57
N ASN A 8 1.40 -18.59 -1.31
CA ASN A 8 2.63 -17.85 -1.04
C ASN A 8 2.68 -16.49 -1.76
N LEU A 9 1.71 -16.19 -2.61
CA LEU A 9 1.67 -14.99 -3.44
C LEU A 9 0.81 -13.88 -2.87
N VAL A 10 -0.15 -14.21 -1.99
CA VAL A 10 -1.02 -13.23 -1.29
C VAL A 10 -0.33 -12.57 -0.08
N ASN A 11 1.00 -12.59 -0.04
CA ASN A 11 1.81 -11.85 0.91
C ASN A 11 3.03 -11.23 0.22
N PHE A 12 3.64 -10.23 0.86
CA PHE A 12 4.73 -9.45 0.26
C PHE A 12 6.11 -10.14 0.31
N LYS A 13 6.28 -11.24 1.05
CA LYS A 13 7.61 -11.81 1.38
C LYS A 13 8.49 -12.10 0.17
N THR A 14 7.93 -12.66 -0.90
CA THR A 14 8.71 -12.97 -2.10
C THR A 14 9.20 -11.73 -2.84
N ASN A 15 8.54 -10.58 -2.67
CA ASN A 15 8.97 -9.31 -3.24
C ASN A 15 10.29 -8.80 -2.64
N LEU A 16 10.67 -9.23 -1.45
CA LEU A 16 11.92 -8.80 -0.80
C LEU A 16 13.16 -9.23 -1.59
N ASN A 17 13.03 -10.24 -2.46
CA ASN A 17 14.09 -10.73 -3.34
C ASN A 17 13.86 -10.35 -4.83
N GLN A 18 12.83 -9.55 -5.13
CA GLN A 18 12.53 -9.15 -6.49
C GLN A 18 13.04 -7.74 -6.79
N PRO A 19 13.78 -7.55 -7.90
CA PRO A 19 14.25 -6.23 -8.30
C PRO A 19 13.10 -5.21 -8.36
N ARG A 20 13.36 -3.97 -7.96
CA ARG A 20 12.41 -2.88 -7.84
C ARG A 20 11.33 -3.11 -6.77
N HIS A 21 10.75 -4.31 -6.64
CA HIS A 21 9.74 -4.61 -5.62
C HIS A 21 10.33 -4.60 -4.20
N SER A 22 11.57 -5.05 -4.05
CA SER A 22 12.32 -5.12 -2.79
C SER A 22 12.82 -3.78 -2.25
N TRP A 23 12.56 -2.65 -2.92
CA TRP A 23 13.05 -1.33 -2.48
C TRP A 23 12.49 -0.90 -1.13
N PHE A 24 11.32 -1.42 -0.77
CA PHE A 24 10.68 -1.11 0.50
C PHE A 24 9.79 -2.27 0.96
N ASP A 25 9.88 -2.66 2.25
CA ASP A 25 9.05 -3.71 2.85
C ASP A 25 7.65 -3.17 3.17
N ILE A 26 6.69 -3.48 2.31
CA ILE A 26 5.29 -3.06 2.47
C ILE A 26 4.57 -4.00 3.43
N LYS A 27 3.84 -3.41 4.35
CA LYS A 27 2.91 -4.13 5.21
C LYS A 27 1.57 -4.34 4.48
N GLU A 28 1.02 -5.53 4.59
CA GLU A 28 -0.27 -5.90 3.98
C GLU A 28 -0.29 -5.77 2.44
N GLY A 29 0.78 -6.23 1.79
CA GLY A 29 0.87 -6.30 0.32
C GLY A 29 0.95 -7.74 -0.18
N TYR A 30 0.78 -7.94 -1.48
CA TYR A 30 0.96 -9.22 -2.16
C TYR A 30 2.21 -9.21 -3.07
N ALA A 31 2.61 -10.41 -3.52
CA ALA A 31 3.78 -10.61 -4.36
C ALA A 31 3.54 -10.23 -5.81
N SER A 32 4.60 -9.79 -6.51
CA SER A 32 4.57 -9.55 -7.96
C SER A 32 4.21 -10.81 -8.77
N GLY A 33 4.61 -11.99 -8.29
CA GLY A 33 4.22 -13.27 -8.88
C GLY A 33 2.71 -13.55 -8.87
N LEU A 34 1.94 -12.88 -7.99
CA LEU A 34 0.47 -12.96 -8.05
C LEU A 34 -0.04 -12.29 -9.33
N VAL A 35 0.53 -11.13 -9.69
CA VAL A 35 0.16 -10.42 -10.92
C VAL A 35 0.44 -11.29 -12.14
N ASP A 36 1.63 -11.94 -12.19
CA ASP A 36 2.00 -12.85 -13.28
C ASP A 36 0.98 -13.99 -13.45
N ASN A 37 0.65 -14.65 -12.33
CA ASN A 37 -0.29 -15.77 -12.35
C ASN A 37 -1.72 -15.34 -12.73
N ILE A 38 -2.22 -14.24 -12.19
CA ILE A 38 -3.56 -13.73 -12.53
C ILE A 38 -3.65 -13.35 -14.00
N LEU A 39 -2.64 -12.65 -14.55
CA LEU A 39 -2.61 -12.29 -15.96
C LEU A 39 -2.64 -13.53 -16.86
N LYS A 40 -1.88 -14.57 -16.49
CA LYS A 40 -1.83 -15.86 -17.21
C LYS A 40 -3.14 -16.63 -17.09
N ASP A 41 -3.66 -16.81 -15.87
CA ASP A 41 -4.85 -17.62 -15.59
C ASP A 41 -6.11 -17.04 -16.23
N LEU A 42 -6.22 -15.72 -16.23
CA LEU A 42 -7.33 -15.01 -16.85
C LEU A 42 -7.09 -14.71 -18.33
N GLN A 43 -5.96 -15.16 -18.88
CA GLN A 43 -5.59 -14.99 -20.30
C GLN A 43 -5.68 -13.52 -20.77
N ILE A 44 -5.24 -12.57 -19.92
CA ILE A 44 -5.27 -11.15 -20.26
C ILE A 44 -4.21 -10.85 -21.31
N SER A 45 -4.62 -10.28 -22.45
CA SER A 45 -3.70 -9.85 -23.51
C SER A 45 -3.28 -8.39 -23.31
N LYS A 46 -2.07 -8.05 -23.75
CA LYS A 46 -1.56 -6.65 -23.74
C LYS A 46 -2.38 -5.71 -24.62
N LYS A 47 -3.15 -6.25 -25.56
CA LYS A 47 -4.01 -5.50 -26.49
C LYS A 47 -5.41 -5.26 -25.93
N ASP A 48 -5.79 -5.94 -24.84
CA ASP A 48 -7.17 -5.93 -24.33
C ASP A 48 -7.55 -4.65 -23.59
N GLY A 49 -6.56 -3.79 -23.24
CA GLY A 49 -6.79 -2.55 -22.53
C GLY A 49 -5.77 -2.30 -21.42
N TYR A 50 -6.22 -1.66 -20.34
CA TYR A 50 -5.37 -1.31 -19.20
C TYR A 50 -5.56 -2.26 -18.02
N ILE A 51 -4.50 -2.38 -17.22
CA ILE A 51 -4.56 -2.97 -15.88
C ILE A 51 -4.76 -1.82 -14.89
N LEU A 52 -5.79 -1.90 -14.05
CA LEU A 52 -6.10 -0.88 -13.04
C LEU A 52 -5.84 -1.43 -11.62
N ASP A 53 -5.16 -0.62 -10.80
CA ASP A 53 -5.06 -0.84 -9.35
C ASP A 53 -5.47 0.44 -8.61
N PRO A 54 -6.68 0.48 -8.03
CA PRO A 54 -7.18 1.66 -7.30
C PRO A 54 -6.60 1.82 -5.88
N PHE A 55 -5.73 0.90 -5.43
CA PHE A 55 -5.00 0.94 -4.17
C PHE A 55 -3.55 0.55 -4.39
N SER A 56 -2.87 1.25 -5.29
CA SER A 56 -1.61 0.76 -5.85
C SER A 56 -0.45 0.64 -4.85
N GLY A 57 -0.55 1.28 -3.70
CA GLY A 57 0.47 1.19 -2.65
C GLY A 57 1.87 1.47 -3.19
N SER A 58 2.80 0.56 -2.95
CA SER A 58 4.15 0.63 -3.52
C SER A 58 4.24 0.24 -5.00
N GLY A 59 3.11 0.03 -5.66
CA GLY A 59 3.03 -0.21 -7.09
C GLY A 59 3.20 -1.66 -7.54
N THR A 60 2.94 -2.67 -6.70
CA THR A 60 3.18 -4.07 -7.09
C THR A 60 2.48 -4.43 -8.40
N THR A 61 1.17 -4.20 -8.51
CA THR A 61 0.42 -4.48 -9.75
C THR A 61 0.93 -3.66 -10.93
N VAL A 62 1.03 -2.35 -10.75
CA VAL A 62 1.33 -1.45 -11.87
C VAL A 62 2.76 -1.57 -12.37
N ILE A 63 3.72 -1.80 -11.47
CA ILE A 63 5.13 -1.98 -11.85
C ILE A 63 5.34 -3.34 -12.50
N GLN A 64 4.77 -4.43 -11.93
CA GLN A 64 4.88 -5.75 -12.54
C GLN A 64 4.21 -5.79 -13.92
N SER A 65 3.02 -5.23 -14.05
CA SER A 65 2.34 -5.09 -15.34
C SER A 65 3.20 -4.30 -16.34
N ALA A 66 3.82 -3.22 -15.90
CA ALA A 66 4.68 -2.38 -16.74
C ALA A 66 5.99 -3.09 -17.17
N ILE A 67 6.60 -3.90 -16.29
CA ILE A 67 7.74 -4.76 -16.62
C ILE A 67 7.35 -5.75 -17.72
N LEU A 68 6.19 -6.38 -17.58
CA LEU A 68 5.65 -7.32 -18.55
C LEU A 68 5.15 -6.66 -19.85
N GLY A 69 5.10 -5.32 -19.92
CA GLY A 69 4.70 -4.56 -21.11
C GLY A 69 3.19 -4.28 -21.23
N TYR A 70 2.42 -4.49 -20.17
CA TYR A 70 1.01 -4.07 -20.11
C TYR A 70 0.90 -2.58 -19.78
N LYS A 71 -0.09 -1.90 -20.36
CA LYS A 71 -0.49 -0.56 -19.96
C LYS A 71 -1.14 -0.64 -18.58
N SER A 72 -0.71 0.17 -17.62
CA SER A 72 -1.21 0.10 -16.27
C SER A 72 -1.50 1.47 -15.65
N ILE A 73 -2.47 1.50 -14.75
CA ILE A 73 -2.95 2.68 -14.03
C ILE A 73 -2.98 2.34 -12.56
N GLY A 74 -2.31 3.13 -11.74
CA GLY A 74 -2.37 3.04 -10.28
C GLY A 74 -2.97 4.30 -9.69
N ILE A 75 -3.77 4.16 -8.64
CA ILE A 75 -4.23 5.29 -7.83
C ILE A 75 -3.76 5.05 -6.40
N GLU A 76 -3.12 6.06 -5.81
CA GLU A 76 -2.59 5.98 -4.45
C GLU A 76 -2.84 7.30 -3.71
N VAL A 77 -3.42 7.21 -2.52
CA VAL A 77 -3.71 8.37 -1.69
C VAL A 77 -2.53 8.78 -0.80
N ASN A 78 -1.68 7.81 -0.42
CA ASN A 78 -0.51 8.08 0.41
C ASN A 78 0.62 8.68 -0.44
N PRO A 79 1.04 9.94 -0.21
CA PRO A 79 2.01 10.61 -1.06
C PRO A 79 3.40 9.95 -1.05
N PHE A 80 3.81 9.32 0.06
CA PHE A 80 5.05 8.56 0.10
C PHE A 80 4.97 7.30 -0.79
N LEU A 81 3.90 6.52 -0.69
CA LEU A 81 3.75 5.31 -1.51
C LEU A 81 3.60 5.64 -3.00
N HIS A 82 2.89 6.71 -3.33
CA HIS A 82 2.85 7.25 -4.69
C HIS A 82 4.24 7.64 -5.19
N PHE A 83 5.03 8.36 -4.38
CA PHE A 83 6.39 8.77 -4.71
C PHE A 83 7.31 7.56 -4.92
N LEU A 84 7.22 6.56 -4.05
CA LEU A 84 7.95 5.30 -4.15
C LEU A 84 7.61 4.55 -5.45
N SER A 85 6.32 4.35 -5.73
CA SER A 85 5.89 3.62 -6.93
C SER A 85 6.27 4.36 -8.22
N THR A 86 6.22 5.69 -8.22
CA THR A 86 6.67 6.53 -9.34
C THR A 86 8.18 6.35 -9.60
N ASN A 87 9.00 6.34 -8.56
CA ASN A 87 10.45 6.11 -8.71
C ASN A 87 10.77 4.68 -9.15
N LYS A 88 10.02 3.68 -8.71
CA LYS A 88 10.14 2.29 -9.21
C LYS A 88 9.88 2.18 -10.72
N SER A 89 9.16 3.10 -11.33
CA SER A 89 8.86 3.12 -12.76
C SER A 89 9.96 3.70 -13.65
N LEU A 90 11.04 4.22 -13.09
CA LEU A 90 12.12 4.86 -13.84
C LEU A 90 13.01 3.82 -14.54
N ASN A 91 13.39 4.06 -15.80
CA ASN A 91 14.32 3.21 -16.55
C ASN A 91 15.73 3.77 -16.61
N PHE A 92 15.84 5.05 -16.92
CA PHE A 92 17.13 5.69 -17.16
C PHE A 92 17.17 7.06 -16.48
N ILE A 93 18.29 7.35 -15.86
CA ILE A 93 18.57 8.64 -15.21
C ILE A 93 19.94 9.11 -15.67
N LYS A 94 19.97 10.27 -16.33
CA LYS A 94 21.20 10.92 -16.76
C LYS A 94 22.05 11.27 -15.54
N ASN A 95 23.38 11.14 -15.66
CA ASN A 95 24.34 11.49 -14.59
C ASN A 95 24.24 10.70 -13.29
N LEU A 96 23.48 9.61 -13.24
CA LEU A 96 23.27 8.81 -12.03
C LEU A 96 24.58 8.33 -11.41
N GLU A 97 25.50 7.78 -12.22
CA GLU A 97 26.81 7.30 -11.76
C GLU A 97 27.72 8.45 -11.29
N ILE A 98 27.66 9.61 -11.94
CA ILE A 98 28.42 10.77 -11.53
C ILE A 98 27.99 11.25 -10.14
N ILE A 99 26.69 11.34 -9.90
CA ILE A 99 26.14 11.76 -8.60
C ILE A 99 26.41 10.71 -7.53
N LYS A 100 26.27 9.40 -7.86
CA LYS A 100 26.68 8.30 -6.98
C LYS A 100 28.13 8.46 -6.53
N ASN A 101 29.05 8.64 -7.49
CA ASN A 101 30.48 8.79 -7.19
C ASN A 101 30.77 10.04 -6.37
N LYS A 102 30.07 11.16 -6.59
CA LYS A 102 30.15 12.34 -5.72
C LYS A 102 29.72 12.01 -4.29
N PHE A 103 28.62 11.29 -4.10
CA PHE A 103 28.17 10.86 -2.78
C PHE A 103 29.23 10.01 -2.07
N LEU A 104 29.77 9.01 -2.75
CA LEU A 104 30.74 8.07 -2.18
C LEU A 104 32.11 8.71 -1.87
N LYS A 105 32.53 9.73 -2.64
CA LYS A 105 33.80 10.44 -2.47
C LYS A 105 33.74 11.57 -1.44
N ASN A 106 32.62 12.27 -1.35
CA ASN A 106 32.44 13.36 -0.42
C ASN A 106 32.00 12.81 0.95
N LYS A 107 32.90 12.92 1.94
CA LYS A 107 32.45 12.85 3.33
C LYS A 107 31.43 13.96 3.53
N ILE A 108 30.17 13.61 3.75
CA ILE A 108 28.99 14.51 3.93
C ILE A 108 29.13 15.40 5.19
N ILE A 109 30.32 15.41 5.78
CA ILE A 109 30.65 16.00 7.09
C ILE A 109 30.40 17.53 7.12
N ASN A 110 30.51 18.22 5.97
CA ASN A 110 30.49 19.69 5.88
C ASN A 110 29.16 20.30 5.39
N HIS A 111 28.07 19.53 5.33
CA HIS A 111 26.77 20.09 4.98
C HIS A 111 26.01 20.56 6.22
N ASP A 112 25.27 21.67 6.09
CA ASP A 112 24.28 22.08 7.05
C ASP A 112 23.20 21.00 7.21
N ILE A 113 22.55 21.01 8.36
CA ILE A 113 21.43 20.09 8.63
C ILE A 113 20.10 20.73 8.15
N CYS A 114 19.19 19.90 7.63
CA CYS A 114 17.80 20.32 7.47
C CYS A 114 17.13 20.50 8.83
N GLU A 115 16.04 21.27 8.86
CA GLU A 115 15.18 21.31 10.04
C GLU A 115 14.70 19.91 10.43
N ILE A 116 14.63 19.68 11.74
CA ILE A 116 14.06 18.43 12.27
C ILE A 116 12.56 18.42 11.95
N PRO A 117 12.05 17.35 11.32
CA PRO A 117 10.61 17.22 11.09
C PRO A 117 9.82 17.36 12.39
N LYS A 118 8.68 18.07 12.35
CA LYS A 118 7.80 18.33 13.53
C LYS A 118 7.06 17.06 14.03
N LEU A 119 7.60 15.90 13.75
CA LEU A 119 7.15 14.65 14.34
C LEU A 119 7.72 14.51 15.74
N SER A 120 6.86 14.45 16.75
CA SER A 120 7.25 14.47 18.18
C SER A 120 8.25 13.39 18.59
N ILE A 121 8.28 12.27 17.84
CA ILE A 121 9.17 11.13 18.10
C ILE A 121 10.47 11.14 17.28
N SER A 122 10.75 12.17 16.45
CA SER A 122 11.92 12.21 15.55
C SER A 122 13.23 11.91 16.26
N LYS A 123 13.49 12.55 17.40
CA LYS A 123 14.68 12.32 18.22
C LYS A 123 14.74 10.89 18.78
N LYS A 124 13.59 10.33 19.20
CA LYS A 124 13.49 8.96 19.72
C LYS A 124 13.71 7.91 18.63
N LEU A 125 13.28 8.19 17.40
CA LEU A 125 13.43 7.28 16.26
C LEU A 125 14.90 7.03 15.90
N PHE A 126 15.73 8.09 15.90
CA PHE A 126 17.07 8.02 15.33
C PHE A 126 18.21 8.36 16.30
N GLN A 127 17.89 8.94 17.46
CA GLN A 127 18.86 9.29 18.53
C GLN A 127 20.13 9.98 17.97
N ASN A 128 21.30 9.40 18.18
CA ASN A 128 22.60 9.91 17.75
C ASN A 128 22.77 9.97 16.22
N GLN A 129 21.99 9.20 15.44
CA GLN A 129 22.06 9.22 13.98
C GLN A 129 21.26 10.37 13.33
N LEU A 130 20.39 11.06 14.09
CA LEU A 130 19.47 12.07 13.53
C LEU A 130 20.21 13.16 12.74
N ASN A 131 21.32 13.69 13.27
CA ASN A 131 22.10 14.74 12.59
C ASN A 131 22.69 14.26 11.26
N GLU A 132 23.20 13.04 11.20
CA GLU A 132 23.71 12.44 9.96
C GLU A 132 22.60 12.28 8.92
N ILE A 133 21.44 11.78 9.34
CA ILE A 133 20.25 11.66 8.50
C ILE A 133 19.85 13.02 7.89
N LEU A 134 19.84 14.07 8.71
CA LEU A 134 19.47 15.42 8.25
C LEU A 134 20.52 16.04 7.31
N LYS A 135 21.81 15.73 7.50
CA LYS A 135 22.89 16.13 6.58
C LYS A 135 22.73 15.44 5.21
N ILE A 136 22.45 14.14 5.21
CA ILE A 136 22.21 13.39 3.96
C ILE A 136 20.96 13.93 3.25
N LYS A 137 19.88 14.20 3.99
CA LYS A 137 18.68 14.84 3.43
C LYS A 137 19.02 16.18 2.75
N LYS A 138 19.83 17.02 3.42
CA LYS A 138 20.28 18.32 2.88
C LYS A 138 21.10 18.13 1.61
N TRP A 139 22.06 17.21 1.63
CA TRP A 139 22.89 16.92 0.46
C TRP A 139 22.01 16.47 -0.74
N VAL A 140 21.06 15.56 -0.51
CA VAL A 140 20.11 15.10 -1.54
C VAL A 140 19.32 16.29 -2.12
N SER A 141 18.88 17.22 -1.28
CA SER A 141 18.11 18.40 -1.73
C SER A 141 18.90 19.33 -2.65
N CYS A 142 20.24 19.30 -2.59
CA CYS A 142 21.14 20.10 -3.45
C CYS A 142 21.38 19.49 -4.84
N ILE A 143 20.90 18.28 -5.11
CA ILE A 143 21.03 17.66 -6.44
C ILE A 143 20.17 18.43 -7.45
N GLN A 144 20.79 18.96 -8.50
CA GLN A 144 20.11 19.85 -9.46
C GLN A 144 19.14 19.08 -10.36
N ASP A 145 19.55 17.94 -10.93
CA ASP A 145 18.67 17.15 -11.78
C ASP A 145 17.53 16.55 -10.96
N LYS A 146 16.30 16.95 -11.29
CA LYS A 146 15.10 16.54 -10.55
C LYS A 146 14.93 15.03 -10.48
N LYS A 147 15.14 14.30 -11.58
CA LYS A 147 14.93 12.84 -11.60
C LYS A 147 15.94 12.12 -10.72
N THR A 148 17.22 12.55 -10.77
CA THR A 148 18.26 12.03 -9.89
C THR A 148 17.97 12.37 -8.44
N ARG A 149 17.59 13.62 -8.16
CA ARG A 149 17.21 14.05 -6.81
C ARG A 149 16.05 13.22 -6.26
N ASP A 150 14.99 13.04 -7.05
CA ASP A 150 13.81 12.25 -6.65
C ASP A 150 14.20 10.80 -6.35
N LEU A 151 15.07 10.16 -7.15
CA LEU A 151 15.57 8.81 -6.88
C LEU A 151 16.39 8.76 -5.59
N PHE A 152 17.34 9.68 -5.40
CA PHE A 152 18.15 9.72 -4.18
C PHE A 152 17.30 9.99 -2.95
N PHE A 153 16.27 10.82 -3.09
CA PHE A 153 15.32 11.08 -2.01
C PHE A 153 14.43 9.84 -1.72
N CYS A 154 14.06 9.08 -2.73
CA CYS A 154 13.38 7.80 -2.56
C CYS A 154 14.27 6.81 -1.80
N ILE A 155 15.55 6.70 -2.15
CA ILE A 155 16.54 5.87 -1.45
C ILE A 155 16.67 6.31 0.01
N PHE A 156 16.75 7.64 0.26
CA PHE A 156 16.78 8.22 1.60
C PHE A 156 15.60 7.75 2.44
N LEU A 157 14.38 7.89 1.93
CA LEU A 157 13.17 7.47 2.64
C LEU A 157 13.12 5.95 2.89
N CYS A 158 13.54 5.14 1.92
CA CYS A 158 13.59 3.69 2.06
C CYS A 158 14.66 3.21 3.06
N SER A 159 15.64 4.05 3.38
CA SER A 159 16.71 3.73 4.33
C SER A 159 16.32 4.01 5.80
N LEU A 160 15.30 4.81 6.04
CA LEU A 160 14.91 5.24 7.39
C LEU A 160 14.50 4.09 8.31
N ASP A 161 13.80 3.07 7.79
CA ASP A 161 13.24 1.99 8.63
C ASP A 161 14.32 1.13 9.28
N LYS A 162 15.39 0.79 8.55
CA LYS A 162 16.51 0.01 9.08
C LYS A 162 17.32 0.78 10.13
N ALA A 163 17.50 2.08 9.92
CA ALA A 163 18.23 2.95 10.83
C ALA A 163 17.41 3.43 12.05
N SER A 164 16.12 3.12 12.09
CA SER A 164 15.22 3.50 13.19
C SER A 164 15.28 2.52 14.35
N TYR A 165 15.19 3.00 15.59
CA TYR A 165 14.94 2.19 16.79
C TYR A 165 13.52 1.64 16.85
N ALA A 166 12.59 2.16 16.06
CA ALA A 166 11.24 1.65 15.96
C ALA A 166 11.13 0.56 14.90
N LYS A 167 10.15 -0.34 15.06
CA LYS A 167 9.73 -1.35 14.08
C LYS A 167 8.28 -1.05 13.70
N LYS A 168 7.97 -1.11 12.41
CA LYS A 168 6.60 -1.03 11.91
C LYS A 168 5.80 -2.25 12.34
N ASP A 169 4.65 -2.01 12.94
CA ASP A 169 3.69 -3.03 13.35
C ASP A 169 2.29 -2.60 12.91
N GLY A 170 1.34 -3.54 12.85
CA GLY A 170 -0.02 -3.30 12.36
C GLY A 170 -0.75 -2.09 12.93
N ASN A 171 -0.32 -1.56 14.09
CA ASN A 171 -0.89 -0.39 14.74
C ASN A 171 0.04 0.84 14.80
N GLY A 172 1.09 0.86 13.99
CA GLY A 172 2.03 1.97 13.96
C GLY A 172 3.47 1.55 14.26
N LEU A 173 4.15 2.32 15.12
CA LEU A 173 5.56 2.09 15.45
C LEU A 173 5.69 1.52 16.86
N LYS A 174 6.39 0.39 17.01
CA LYS A 174 6.79 -0.20 18.29
C LYS A 174 8.30 -0.07 18.49
N TYR A 175 8.74 -0.04 19.74
CA TYR A 175 10.15 0.04 20.15
C TYR A 175 10.56 -1.27 20.85
N PRO A 176 10.91 -2.32 20.08
CA PRO A 176 11.37 -3.58 20.69
C PRO A 176 12.72 -3.37 21.37
N LYS A 177 12.88 -3.87 22.61
CA LYS A 177 14.13 -3.75 23.37
C LYS A 177 15.37 -4.27 22.64
N ASN A 178 15.18 -5.28 21.79
CA ASN A 178 16.26 -5.99 21.09
C ASN A 178 16.53 -5.45 19.68
N LYS A 179 15.81 -4.44 19.19
CA LYS A 179 16.10 -3.86 17.88
C LYS A 179 17.32 -2.96 17.97
N LYS A 180 18.40 -3.37 17.28
CA LYS A 180 19.58 -2.54 17.05
C LYS A 180 19.43 -1.88 15.68
N PRO A 181 19.39 -0.54 15.57
CA PRO A 181 19.36 0.14 14.29
C PRO A 181 20.68 -0.04 13.55
N GLU A 182 20.61 -0.16 12.23
CA GLU A 182 21.78 -0.14 11.36
C GLU A 182 22.29 1.30 11.19
N ASN A 183 23.55 1.48 10.81
CA ASN A 183 24.07 2.81 10.50
C ASN A 183 23.39 3.36 9.26
N PHE A 184 22.89 4.60 9.32
CA PHE A 184 22.08 5.17 8.23
C PHE A 184 22.89 5.36 6.94
N TYR A 185 24.14 5.80 7.03
CA TYR A 185 25.00 5.99 5.84
C TYR A 185 25.23 4.67 5.10
N ASP A 186 25.50 3.61 5.84
CA ASP A 186 25.74 2.28 5.25
C ASP A 186 24.46 1.75 4.59
N VAL A 187 23.31 1.85 5.25
CA VAL A 187 22.01 1.47 4.67
C VAL A 187 21.68 2.28 3.42
N PHE A 188 21.95 3.59 3.45
CA PHE A 188 21.73 4.45 2.29
C PHE A 188 22.61 4.05 1.11
N LYS A 189 23.89 3.75 1.36
CA LYS A 189 24.86 3.29 0.36
C LYS A 189 24.43 1.96 -0.26
N GLU A 190 24.08 0.97 0.57
CA GLU A 190 23.57 -0.34 0.10
C GLU A 190 22.34 -0.19 -0.77
N ASN A 191 21.37 0.61 -0.32
CA ASN A 191 20.15 0.87 -1.09
C ASN A 191 20.46 1.63 -2.40
N LEU A 192 21.41 2.56 -2.39
CA LEU A 192 21.84 3.29 -3.60
C LEU A 192 22.38 2.33 -4.66
N GLU A 193 23.27 1.43 -4.27
CA GLU A 193 23.84 0.41 -5.16
C GLU A 193 22.74 -0.51 -5.68
N LYS A 194 21.89 -1.04 -4.79
CA LYS A 194 20.78 -1.92 -5.13
C LYS A 194 19.79 -1.28 -6.11
N PHE A 195 19.37 -0.03 -5.87
CA PHE A 195 18.38 0.63 -6.73
C PHE A 195 18.93 0.88 -8.12
N ILE A 196 20.20 1.30 -8.21
CA ILE A 196 20.88 1.50 -9.50
C ILE A 196 20.98 0.18 -10.27
N ASP A 197 21.38 -0.89 -9.59
CA ASP A 197 21.48 -2.22 -10.19
C ASP A 197 20.12 -2.74 -10.68
N ASP A 198 19.08 -2.57 -9.90
CA ASP A 198 17.72 -2.97 -10.27
C ASP A 198 17.21 -2.19 -11.49
N ILE A 199 17.51 -0.89 -11.58
CA ILE A 199 17.15 -0.06 -12.75
C ILE A 199 17.88 -0.56 -14.00
N LYS A 200 19.14 -0.99 -13.89
CA LYS A 200 19.92 -1.54 -14.99
C LYS A 200 19.43 -2.93 -15.41
N LYS A 201 19.13 -3.80 -14.44
CA LYS A 201 18.77 -5.22 -14.66
C LYS A 201 17.34 -5.40 -15.17
N VAL A 202 16.38 -4.62 -14.67
CA VAL A 202 14.96 -4.80 -14.97
C VAL A 202 14.39 -3.57 -15.67
N LYS A 203 14.04 -3.72 -16.93
CA LYS A 203 13.49 -2.64 -17.77
C LYS A 203 11.98 -2.54 -17.60
N ILE A 204 11.47 -1.33 -17.47
CA ILE A 204 10.04 -1.01 -17.57
C ILE A 204 9.68 -0.93 -19.06
N SER A 205 8.92 -1.88 -19.54
CA SER A 205 8.57 -2.01 -20.98
C SER A 205 7.40 -1.10 -21.38
N SER A 206 6.52 -0.76 -20.44
CA SER A 206 5.39 0.16 -20.64
C SER A 206 5.33 1.14 -19.47
N LYS A 207 5.32 2.44 -19.74
CA LYS A 207 5.27 3.45 -18.66
C LYS A 207 3.92 3.42 -17.94
N PRO A 208 3.86 3.14 -16.63
CA PRO A 208 2.62 3.15 -15.89
C PRO A 208 2.13 4.59 -15.66
N ASN A 209 0.82 4.79 -15.55
CA ASN A 209 0.21 6.03 -15.10
C ASN A 209 -0.14 5.90 -13.61
N ILE A 210 0.61 6.55 -12.73
CA ILE A 210 0.39 6.49 -11.28
C ILE A 210 -0.15 7.84 -10.82
N ILE A 211 -1.34 7.85 -10.24
CA ILE A 211 -2.11 9.05 -9.89
C ILE A 211 -2.15 9.19 -8.36
N LEU A 212 -1.72 10.34 -7.85
CA LEU A 212 -1.88 10.69 -6.45
C LEU A 212 -3.31 11.20 -6.20
N GLY A 213 -4.05 10.55 -5.32
CA GLY A 213 -5.38 10.99 -4.95
C GLY A 213 -6.27 9.92 -4.33
N ASN A 214 -7.44 10.34 -3.87
CA ASN A 214 -8.48 9.43 -3.41
C ASN A 214 -9.07 8.66 -4.60
N ASN A 215 -9.16 7.36 -4.49
CA ASN A 215 -9.61 6.49 -5.59
C ASN A 215 -11.08 6.75 -5.99
N LEU A 216 -11.96 7.02 -5.04
CA LEU A 216 -13.36 7.31 -5.34
C LEU A 216 -13.50 8.63 -6.13
N GLU A 217 -12.70 9.65 -5.78
CA GLU A 217 -12.68 10.93 -6.49
C GLU A 217 -12.09 10.79 -7.89
N VAL A 218 -10.94 10.09 -8.00
CA VAL A 218 -10.28 9.89 -9.31
C VAL A 218 -11.16 9.07 -10.25
N LEU A 219 -11.74 7.96 -9.76
CA LEU A 219 -12.61 7.10 -10.57
C LEU A 219 -13.94 7.76 -10.96
N ASN A 220 -14.42 8.73 -10.16
CA ASN A 220 -15.62 9.52 -10.45
C ASN A 220 -15.33 10.76 -11.30
N ASN A 221 -14.07 11.03 -11.64
CA ASN A 221 -13.71 12.19 -12.44
C ASN A 221 -14.12 11.99 -13.90
N LYS A 222 -14.84 12.96 -14.47
CA LYS A 222 -15.35 12.91 -15.84
C LYS A 222 -14.28 12.61 -16.88
N LYS A 223 -13.11 13.28 -16.83
CA LYS A 223 -11.99 13.06 -17.75
C LYS A 223 -11.40 11.66 -17.62
N PHE A 224 -11.36 11.10 -16.38
CA PHE A 224 -10.91 9.74 -16.15
C PHE A 224 -11.88 8.74 -16.78
N ILE A 225 -13.17 8.90 -16.54
CA ILE A 225 -14.21 8.05 -17.10
C ILE A 225 -14.18 8.09 -18.63
N GLU A 226 -14.21 9.28 -19.23
CA GLU A 226 -14.13 9.44 -20.69
C GLU A 226 -12.93 8.73 -21.32
N LYS A 227 -11.78 8.79 -20.65
CA LYS A 227 -10.54 8.18 -21.14
C LYS A 227 -10.50 6.66 -21.01
N TYR A 228 -11.09 6.10 -19.96
CA TYR A 228 -10.92 4.70 -19.60
C TYR A 228 -12.20 3.88 -19.60
N ASN A 229 -13.36 4.47 -19.94
CA ASN A 229 -14.62 3.76 -20.05
C ASN A 229 -14.51 2.57 -21.01
N ASN A 230 -14.98 1.39 -20.57
CA ASN A 230 -14.94 0.15 -21.36
C ASN A 230 -13.53 -0.22 -21.89
N ASN A 231 -12.45 0.18 -21.17
CA ASN A 231 -11.06 0.00 -21.62
C ASN A 231 -10.16 -0.64 -20.55
N ILE A 232 -10.70 -1.09 -19.43
CA ILE A 232 -9.97 -1.84 -18.41
C ILE A 232 -10.16 -3.33 -18.63
N SER A 233 -9.08 -4.06 -18.90
CA SER A 233 -9.10 -5.52 -19.09
C SER A 233 -8.99 -6.27 -17.76
N LEU A 234 -8.27 -5.71 -16.80
CA LEU A 234 -8.14 -6.27 -15.46
C LEU A 234 -8.09 -5.13 -14.43
N CYS A 235 -8.94 -5.21 -13.42
CA CYS A 235 -8.78 -4.47 -12.17
C CYS A 235 -8.28 -5.45 -11.11
N LEU A 236 -7.04 -5.27 -10.60
CA LEU A 236 -6.42 -6.15 -9.62
C LEU A 236 -5.88 -5.33 -8.46
N PHE A 237 -6.40 -5.55 -7.25
CA PHE A 237 -6.03 -4.79 -6.07
C PHE A 237 -6.29 -5.52 -4.76
N SER A 238 -5.64 -5.06 -3.69
CA SER A 238 -5.97 -5.38 -2.30
C SER A 238 -6.35 -4.08 -1.59
N PRO A 239 -7.63 -3.88 -1.22
CA PRO A 239 -8.01 -2.70 -0.45
C PRO A 239 -7.47 -2.79 0.97
N PRO A 240 -7.38 -1.70 1.73
CA PRO A 240 -7.23 -1.77 3.17
C PRO A 240 -8.32 -2.66 3.77
N TYR A 241 -7.95 -3.58 4.67
CA TYR A 241 -8.91 -4.51 5.27
C TYR A 241 -9.73 -3.81 6.37
N ALA A 242 -10.90 -4.34 6.65
CA ALA A 242 -11.74 -3.85 7.76
C ALA A 242 -11.18 -4.32 9.13
N ASN A 243 -9.91 -4.02 9.42
CA ASN A 243 -9.15 -4.52 10.57
C ASN A 243 -8.53 -3.42 11.46
N CYS A 244 -8.97 -2.17 11.31
CA CYS A 244 -8.48 -0.99 12.04
C CYS A 244 -7.00 -0.63 11.76
N PHE A 245 -6.45 -1.05 10.64
CA PHE A 245 -5.07 -0.75 10.27
C PHE A 245 -4.95 0.67 9.72
N ASP A 246 -4.17 1.53 10.38
CA ASP A 246 -3.92 2.92 9.95
C ASP A 246 -2.55 3.04 9.25
N TYR A 247 -2.56 3.04 7.93
CA TYR A 247 -1.35 3.18 7.11
C TYR A 247 -0.62 4.50 7.36
N THR A 248 -1.30 5.56 7.79
CA THR A 248 -0.65 6.83 8.10
C THR A 248 0.21 6.75 9.36
N GLU A 249 -0.17 5.90 10.31
CA GLU A 249 0.62 5.61 11.51
C GLU A 249 1.83 4.72 11.20
N VAL A 250 1.68 3.76 10.28
CA VAL A 250 2.75 2.83 9.89
C VAL A 250 3.83 3.54 9.08
N TYR A 251 3.45 4.43 8.17
CA TYR A 251 4.38 5.16 7.30
C TYR A 251 4.64 6.60 7.77
N LYS A 252 4.37 6.92 9.05
CA LYS A 252 4.57 8.29 9.57
C LYS A 252 6.02 8.76 9.45
N THR A 253 6.99 7.89 9.61
CA THR A 253 8.40 8.24 9.48
C THR A 253 8.70 8.79 8.09
N GLU A 254 8.32 8.06 7.06
CA GLU A 254 8.54 8.44 5.67
C GLU A 254 7.69 9.66 5.28
N LEU A 255 6.47 9.77 5.78
CA LEU A 255 5.60 10.92 5.52
C LEU A 255 6.20 12.22 6.06
N TRP A 256 6.74 12.20 7.29
CA TRP A 256 7.31 13.40 7.92
C TRP A 256 8.73 13.71 7.43
N PHE A 257 9.60 12.72 7.32
CA PHE A 257 10.96 12.93 6.80
C PHE A 257 10.98 13.19 5.29
N GLY A 258 9.91 12.83 4.58
CA GLY A 258 9.68 13.13 3.17
C GLY A 258 9.06 14.49 2.90
N ASP A 259 8.78 15.28 3.94
CA ASP A 259 8.09 16.59 3.85
C ASP A 259 6.70 16.50 3.18
N PHE A 260 6.11 15.30 3.11
CA PHE A 260 4.74 15.09 2.62
C PHE A 260 3.69 15.58 3.63
N ILE A 261 4.05 15.60 4.90
CA ILE A 261 3.27 16.07 6.04
C ILE A 261 4.13 17.04 6.83
N LYS A 262 3.63 18.24 7.06
CA LYS A 262 4.31 19.29 7.82
C LYS A 262 3.83 19.38 9.26
N ASP A 263 2.56 19.06 9.47
CA ASP A 263 1.93 19.08 10.79
C ASP A 263 0.81 18.03 10.92
N TYR A 264 0.19 17.97 12.09
CA TYR A 264 -0.90 17.02 12.37
C TYR A 264 -2.21 17.37 11.66
N LYS A 265 -2.37 18.60 11.11
CA LYS A 265 -3.54 18.96 10.29
C LYS A 265 -3.47 18.28 8.94
N ASP A 266 -2.27 18.30 8.30
CA ASP A 266 -2.02 17.59 7.05
C ASP A 266 -2.28 16.07 7.23
N LEU A 267 -1.82 15.50 8.36
CA LEU A 267 -2.06 14.09 8.69
C LEU A 267 -3.57 13.78 8.78
N LYS A 268 -4.34 14.67 9.39
CA LYS A 268 -5.81 14.51 9.48
C LYS A 268 -6.47 14.58 8.11
N ILE A 269 -6.01 15.46 7.23
CA ILE A 269 -6.49 15.56 5.85
C ILE A 269 -6.23 14.23 5.12
N LEU A 270 -5.00 13.71 5.18
CA LEU A 270 -4.64 12.45 4.55
C LEU A 270 -5.50 11.28 5.07
N ARG A 271 -5.75 11.21 6.39
CA ARG A 271 -6.64 10.20 6.99
C ARG A 271 -8.06 10.28 6.47
N ASN A 272 -8.59 11.48 6.31
CA ASN A 272 -9.94 11.67 5.79
C ASN A 272 -10.06 11.32 4.29
N GLN A 273 -8.97 11.42 3.53
CA GLN A 273 -8.91 11.00 2.13
C GLN A 273 -8.73 9.48 1.97
N SER A 274 -8.22 8.77 2.99
CA SER A 274 -8.03 7.32 2.93
C SER A 274 -9.36 6.57 3.10
N MET A 275 -9.37 5.26 2.79
CA MET A 275 -10.49 4.35 3.04
C MET A 275 -10.85 4.29 4.52
N SER A 276 -12.14 4.07 4.84
CA SER A 276 -12.65 3.91 6.21
C SER A 276 -12.29 2.55 6.82
N SER A 277 -11.02 2.19 6.81
CA SER A 277 -10.49 0.93 7.37
C SER A 277 -9.92 1.08 8.79
N HIS A 278 -9.88 2.31 9.33
CA HIS A 278 -9.29 2.64 10.63
C HIS A 278 -10.15 3.65 11.42
N LEU A 279 -9.88 3.79 12.73
CA LEU A 279 -10.72 4.56 13.65
C LEU A 279 -10.36 6.05 13.74
N ASN A 280 -9.30 6.49 13.05
CA ASN A 280 -8.80 7.87 13.09
C ASN A 280 -9.40 8.78 12.02
N LYS A 281 -10.22 8.22 11.11
CA LYS A 281 -10.95 8.97 10.08
C LYS A 281 -12.24 9.56 10.66
N THR A 282 -12.62 10.73 10.17
CA THR A 282 -13.97 11.28 10.38
C THR A 282 -14.97 10.47 9.55
N LEU A 283 -15.94 9.85 10.21
CA LEU A 283 -16.92 8.98 9.55
C LEU A 283 -18.11 9.80 9.03
N ASN A 284 -18.58 9.42 7.84
CA ASN A 284 -19.80 9.99 7.27
C ASN A 284 -21.03 9.28 7.84
N ASN A 285 -22.13 10.02 7.93
CA ASN A 285 -23.43 9.42 8.28
C ASN A 285 -24.05 8.79 7.02
N VAL A 286 -23.78 7.52 6.80
CA VAL A 286 -24.28 6.77 5.65
C VAL A 286 -25.22 5.65 6.08
N LYS A 287 -26.18 5.32 5.22
CA LYS A 287 -27.15 4.25 5.48
C LYS A 287 -26.44 2.89 5.45
N THR A 288 -26.70 2.06 6.46
CA THR A 288 -26.21 0.69 6.52
C THR A 288 -26.75 -0.14 5.36
N LEU A 289 -25.84 -0.78 4.61
CA LEU A 289 -26.20 -1.69 3.51
C LEU A 289 -26.97 -2.90 4.05
N LYS A 290 -27.95 -3.40 3.29
CA LYS A 290 -28.76 -4.58 3.67
C LYS A 290 -27.87 -5.81 3.90
N GLU A 291 -26.82 -5.95 3.10
CA GLU A 291 -25.89 -7.08 3.08
C GLU A 291 -25.10 -7.25 4.39
N ILE A 292 -24.90 -6.15 5.14
CA ILE A 292 -24.16 -6.17 6.43
C ILE A 292 -25.06 -5.92 7.65
N LYS A 293 -26.33 -5.56 7.48
CA LYS A 293 -27.24 -5.12 8.56
C LYS A 293 -27.28 -6.13 9.72
N LEU A 294 -27.50 -7.40 9.43
CA LEU A 294 -27.58 -8.46 10.45
C LEU A 294 -26.26 -8.63 11.22
N ILE A 295 -25.11 -8.44 10.55
CA ILE A 295 -23.80 -8.51 11.17
C ILE A 295 -23.61 -7.31 12.11
N ILE A 296 -23.95 -6.10 11.65
CA ILE A 296 -23.89 -4.89 12.46
C ILE A 296 -24.81 -5.00 13.69
N ASP A 297 -26.02 -5.49 13.54
CA ASP A 297 -26.97 -5.71 14.65
C ASP A 297 -26.44 -6.71 15.68
N LYS A 298 -25.73 -7.77 15.24
CA LYS A 298 -25.06 -8.71 16.15
C LYS A 298 -23.87 -8.10 16.88
N ILE A 299 -23.02 -7.35 16.15
CA ILE A 299 -21.82 -6.70 16.71
C ILE A 299 -22.21 -5.60 17.71
N SER A 300 -23.29 -4.82 17.44
CA SER A 300 -23.75 -3.74 18.33
C SER A 300 -24.15 -4.22 19.74
N LYS A 301 -24.53 -5.50 19.87
CA LYS A 301 -24.87 -6.14 21.15
C LYS A 301 -23.64 -6.66 21.91
N LYS A 302 -22.42 -6.50 21.37
CA LYS A 302 -21.18 -6.98 21.97
C LYS A 302 -20.38 -5.83 22.58
N GLN A 303 -19.61 -6.15 23.63
CA GLN A 303 -18.63 -5.23 24.17
C GLN A 303 -17.45 -5.12 23.20
N LEU A 304 -17.31 -3.95 22.57
CA LEU A 304 -16.19 -3.65 21.68
C LEU A 304 -15.16 -2.78 22.39
N TRP A 305 -13.90 -2.92 22.01
CA TRP A 305 -12.81 -2.09 22.52
C TRP A 305 -12.89 -0.62 22.04
N SER A 306 -13.68 -0.32 21.01
CA SER A 306 -14.02 1.03 20.57
C SER A 306 -15.43 1.10 20.01
N LYS A 307 -16.20 2.10 20.41
CA LYS A 307 -17.53 2.39 19.85
C LYS A 307 -17.49 2.80 18.37
N LYS A 308 -16.33 3.25 17.87
CA LYS A 308 -16.16 3.68 16.47
C LYS A 308 -16.13 2.51 15.48
N ILE A 309 -15.93 1.28 15.92
CA ILE A 309 -15.84 0.09 15.04
C ILE A 309 -17.09 -0.07 14.18
N ILE A 310 -18.27 0.10 14.74
CA ILE A 310 -19.53 -0.05 14.01
C ILE A 310 -19.62 0.98 12.88
N GLY A 311 -19.37 2.23 13.19
CA GLY A 311 -19.36 3.30 12.19
C GLY A 311 -18.29 3.09 11.11
N MET A 312 -17.09 2.64 11.49
CA MET A 312 -16.04 2.29 10.55
C MET A 312 -16.49 1.19 9.58
N LEU A 313 -17.07 0.10 10.07
CA LEU A 313 -17.54 -1.01 9.23
C LEU A 313 -18.64 -0.56 8.26
N ILE A 314 -19.62 0.25 8.72
CA ILE A 314 -20.69 0.78 7.88
C ILE A 314 -20.10 1.61 6.75
N ASN A 315 -19.16 2.52 7.07
CA ASN A 315 -18.51 3.38 6.07
C ASN A 315 -17.63 2.55 5.12
N TYR A 316 -16.86 1.59 5.62
CA TYR A 316 -16.00 0.73 4.82
C TYR A 316 -16.78 -0.01 3.72
N PHE A 317 -17.84 -0.70 4.08
CA PHE A 317 -18.63 -1.44 3.09
C PHE A 317 -19.42 -0.50 2.15
N HIS A 318 -19.80 0.66 2.62
CA HIS A 318 -20.39 1.70 1.76
C HIS A 318 -19.39 2.18 0.71
N GLU A 319 -18.16 2.54 1.11
CA GLU A 319 -17.09 2.99 0.22
C GLU A 319 -16.68 1.89 -0.77
N MET A 320 -16.56 0.63 -0.32
CA MET A 320 -16.26 -0.49 -1.22
C MET A 320 -17.37 -0.77 -2.23
N ASN A 321 -18.62 -0.67 -1.83
CA ASN A 321 -19.76 -0.78 -2.76
C ASN A 321 -19.73 0.33 -3.82
N LEU A 322 -19.42 1.57 -3.42
CA LEU A 322 -19.25 2.69 -4.33
C LEU A 322 -18.07 2.47 -5.28
N LEU A 323 -16.94 2.04 -4.75
CA LEU A 323 -15.73 1.72 -5.56
C LEU A 323 -16.05 0.68 -6.64
N MET A 324 -16.68 -0.44 -6.29
CA MET A 324 -17.04 -1.47 -7.27
C MET A 324 -18.03 -0.95 -8.32
N LYS A 325 -18.96 -0.06 -7.96
CA LYS A 325 -19.85 0.62 -8.91
C LYS A 325 -19.10 1.52 -9.88
N LEU A 326 -18.07 2.23 -9.42
CA LEU A 326 -17.24 3.11 -10.26
C LEU A 326 -16.32 2.31 -11.19
N ILE A 327 -15.83 1.15 -10.74
CA ILE A 327 -14.99 0.27 -11.55
C ILE A 327 -15.79 -0.42 -12.68
N TYR A 328 -17.04 -0.83 -12.40
CA TYR A 328 -17.85 -1.65 -13.31
C TYR A 328 -17.93 -1.10 -14.74
N PRO A 329 -18.30 0.17 -14.98
CA PRO A 329 -18.39 0.73 -16.34
C PRO A 329 -17.02 0.91 -17.03
N LEU A 330 -15.93 0.91 -16.27
CA LEU A 330 -14.57 1.02 -16.83
C LEU A 330 -14.09 -0.32 -17.42
N LEU A 331 -14.63 -1.46 -16.92
CA LEU A 331 -14.27 -2.78 -17.42
C LEU A 331 -14.80 -2.96 -18.84
N ASN A 332 -13.96 -3.49 -19.73
CA ASN A 332 -14.42 -3.89 -21.07
C ASN A 332 -15.27 -5.17 -21.00
N ASN A 333 -15.85 -5.58 -22.13
CA ASN A 333 -16.79 -6.73 -22.21
C ASN A 333 -16.21 -8.05 -21.66
N LYS A 334 -14.88 -8.22 -21.68
CA LYS A 334 -14.16 -9.38 -21.14
C LYS A 334 -13.42 -9.03 -19.85
N GLY A 335 -13.56 -7.80 -19.38
CA GLY A 335 -12.84 -7.26 -18.22
C GLY A 335 -13.10 -8.06 -16.96
N LYS A 336 -12.07 -8.17 -16.14
CA LYS A 336 -12.08 -8.91 -14.87
C LYS A 336 -11.81 -7.94 -13.72
N CYS A 337 -12.42 -8.21 -12.56
CA CYS A 337 -12.11 -7.53 -11.31
C CYS A 337 -11.68 -8.59 -10.29
N VAL A 338 -10.45 -8.50 -9.82
CA VAL A 338 -9.85 -9.41 -8.82
C VAL A 338 -9.53 -8.61 -7.58
N ILE A 339 -10.09 -9.01 -6.44
CA ILE A 339 -9.90 -8.35 -5.15
C ILE A 339 -9.22 -9.33 -4.21
N VAL A 340 -8.03 -8.99 -3.74
CA VAL A 340 -7.33 -9.76 -2.70
C VAL A 340 -7.76 -9.20 -1.35
N ILE A 341 -8.45 -10.02 -0.55
CA ILE A 341 -9.09 -9.56 0.68
C ILE A 341 -8.97 -10.60 1.79
N GLY A 342 -8.90 -10.14 3.03
CA GLY A 342 -9.02 -10.97 4.22
C GLY A 342 -10.31 -10.70 4.99
N ASN A 343 -10.86 -11.73 5.58
CA ASN A 343 -12.00 -11.63 6.49
C ASN A 343 -11.55 -11.06 7.85
N SER A 344 -12.45 -10.46 8.59
CA SER A 344 -12.19 -9.89 9.92
C SER A 344 -13.21 -10.38 10.94
N SER A 345 -12.99 -10.06 12.22
CA SER A 345 -13.94 -10.35 13.27
C SER A 345 -13.91 -9.28 14.36
N TYR A 346 -15.07 -9.01 14.97
CA TYR A 346 -15.20 -8.11 16.11
C TYR A 346 -16.21 -8.65 17.10
N GLY A 347 -15.88 -8.61 18.41
CA GLY A 347 -16.75 -9.14 19.46
C GLY A 347 -17.15 -10.60 19.26
N ASN A 348 -16.24 -11.43 18.72
CA ASN A 348 -16.45 -12.83 18.35
C ASN A 348 -17.48 -13.04 17.23
N ILE A 349 -17.80 -11.98 16.47
CA ILE A 349 -18.65 -12.07 15.27
C ILE A 349 -17.76 -12.00 14.04
N ALA A 350 -17.78 -13.03 13.20
CA ALA A 350 -17.09 -13.06 11.93
C ALA A 350 -17.72 -12.07 10.93
N ILE A 351 -16.88 -11.41 10.16
CA ILE A 351 -17.26 -10.54 9.05
C ILE A 351 -16.73 -11.20 7.78
N PRO A 352 -17.57 -11.97 7.06
CA PRO A 352 -17.19 -12.62 5.82
C PRO A 352 -17.15 -11.61 4.67
N THR A 353 -16.09 -10.81 4.64
CA THR A 353 -15.90 -9.69 3.70
C THR A 353 -15.97 -10.18 2.25
N ASP A 354 -15.40 -11.33 1.97
CA ASP A 354 -15.45 -12.05 0.69
C ASP A 354 -16.89 -12.28 0.21
N GLN A 355 -17.72 -12.91 1.03
CA GLN A 355 -19.13 -13.19 0.70
C GLN A 355 -19.96 -11.90 0.59
N ILE A 356 -19.65 -10.90 1.40
CA ILE A 356 -20.31 -9.60 1.32
C ILE A 356 -19.96 -8.93 -0.02
N PHE A 357 -18.68 -8.94 -0.42
CA PHE A 357 -18.26 -8.37 -1.69
C PHE A 357 -18.86 -9.13 -2.88
N GLU A 358 -18.95 -10.45 -2.81
CA GLU A 358 -19.61 -11.24 -3.84
C GLU A 358 -21.09 -10.82 -4.02
N LYS A 359 -21.82 -10.67 -2.91
CA LYS A 359 -23.24 -10.22 -2.94
C LYS A 359 -23.38 -8.81 -3.55
N LEU A 360 -22.48 -7.90 -3.16
CA LEU A 360 -22.46 -6.53 -3.69
C LEU A 360 -22.13 -6.51 -5.18
N ALA A 361 -21.12 -7.31 -5.61
CA ALA A 361 -20.75 -7.43 -7.02
C ALA A 361 -21.91 -7.95 -7.88
N LYS A 362 -22.57 -9.02 -7.47
CA LYS A 362 -23.76 -9.56 -8.15
C LYS A 362 -24.86 -8.50 -8.31
N LYS A 363 -25.12 -7.72 -7.27
CA LYS A 363 -26.12 -6.65 -7.28
C LYS A 363 -25.75 -5.47 -8.20
N ILE A 364 -24.46 -5.20 -8.39
CA ILE A 364 -23.97 -4.16 -9.31
C ILE A 364 -24.10 -4.60 -10.77
N GLY A 365 -24.03 -5.92 -11.03
CA GLY A 365 -24.16 -6.47 -12.39
C GLY A 365 -22.95 -7.29 -12.84
N TYR A 366 -21.98 -7.59 -11.97
CA TYR A 366 -20.91 -8.52 -12.30
C TYR A 366 -21.50 -9.92 -12.54
N LYS A 367 -21.35 -10.42 -13.78
CA LYS A 367 -22.09 -11.63 -14.24
C LYS A 367 -21.60 -12.92 -13.64
N LYS A 368 -20.29 -13.10 -13.48
CA LYS A 368 -19.68 -14.29 -12.89
C LYS A 368 -18.82 -13.86 -11.70
N THR A 369 -19.10 -14.43 -10.56
CA THR A 369 -18.35 -14.20 -9.33
C THR A 369 -17.87 -15.53 -8.78
N SER A 370 -16.66 -15.57 -8.24
CA SER A 370 -16.10 -16.76 -7.57
C SER A 370 -15.22 -16.29 -6.42
N ILE A 371 -15.19 -17.11 -5.40
CA ILE A 371 -14.33 -16.93 -4.23
C ILE A 371 -13.26 -18.04 -4.28
N ILE A 372 -11.98 -17.65 -4.23
CA ILE A 372 -10.85 -18.58 -4.24
C ILE A 372 -10.11 -18.46 -2.90
N GLU A 373 -10.14 -19.49 -2.10
CA GLU A 373 -9.35 -19.55 -0.88
C GLU A 373 -7.85 -19.64 -1.20
N ALA A 374 -7.09 -18.59 -0.92
CA ALA A 374 -5.65 -18.60 -1.11
C ALA A 374 -4.90 -19.17 0.09
N ARG A 375 -5.25 -18.72 1.30
CA ARG A 375 -4.69 -19.24 2.56
C ARG A 375 -5.60 -18.92 3.73
N LYS A 376 -5.38 -19.61 4.87
CA LYS A 376 -6.00 -19.23 6.14
C LYS A 376 -5.15 -18.17 6.85
N LEU A 377 -5.77 -17.07 7.25
CA LEU A 377 -5.11 -16.01 8.03
C LEU A 377 -4.89 -16.43 9.49
N GLY A 378 -3.76 -16.05 10.05
CA GLY A 378 -3.52 -16.12 11.49
C GLY A 378 -4.30 -15.04 12.24
N THR A 379 -4.66 -15.30 13.49
CA THR A 379 -5.32 -14.31 14.36
C THR A 379 -4.37 -13.16 14.67
N SER A 380 -4.87 -11.92 14.61
CA SER A 380 -4.07 -10.75 14.99
C SER A 380 -3.77 -10.78 16.50
N SER A 381 -2.59 -10.29 16.89
CA SER A 381 -2.15 -10.22 18.29
C SER A 381 -3.11 -9.44 19.22
N GLN A 382 -3.96 -8.58 18.66
CA GLN A 382 -4.98 -7.82 19.40
C GLN A 382 -6.14 -8.69 19.90
N GLN A 383 -6.38 -9.83 19.27
CA GLN A 383 -7.47 -10.74 19.60
C GLN A 383 -7.05 -11.87 20.56
N PHE A 384 -5.73 -12.07 20.79
CA PHE A 384 -5.19 -13.15 21.61
C PHE A 384 -5.61 -13.12 23.10
N LYS A 385 -5.99 -11.99 23.63
CA LYS A 385 -6.22 -11.84 25.08
C LYS A 385 -7.64 -12.13 25.58
N LYS A 386 -8.60 -12.49 24.70
CA LYS A 386 -10.04 -12.54 25.10
C LYS A 386 -10.89 -13.66 24.49
N ILE A 387 -10.34 -14.74 23.92
CA ILE A 387 -11.15 -15.74 23.21
C ILE A 387 -10.74 -17.17 23.57
N ASP A 388 -11.62 -17.90 24.25
CA ASP A 388 -11.45 -19.34 24.54
C ASP A 388 -11.69 -20.26 23.32
N ASP A 389 -12.29 -19.77 22.24
CA ASP A 389 -12.63 -20.55 21.03
C ASP A 389 -11.99 -19.98 19.74
N ILE A 390 -10.71 -19.63 19.85
CA ILE A 390 -9.93 -18.98 18.78
C ILE A 390 -9.79 -19.87 17.52
N LYS A 391 -9.80 -21.19 17.66
CA LYS A 391 -9.59 -22.12 16.53
C LYS A 391 -10.73 -22.10 15.50
N LYS A 392 -11.98 -21.96 15.92
CA LYS A 392 -13.16 -21.95 15.02
C LYS A 392 -13.37 -20.61 14.28
N LEU A 393 -12.90 -19.49 14.85
CA LEU A 393 -13.01 -18.16 14.24
C LEU A 393 -11.84 -17.82 13.30
N ARG A 394 -10.83 -18.70 13.22
CA ARG A 394 -9.59 -18.50 12.46
C ARG A 394 -9.66 -18.91 10.99
N GLU A 395 -10.77 -19.40 10.54
CA GLU A 395 -11.00 -19.71 9.13
C GLU A 395 -11.41 -18.43 8.40
N SER A 396 -10.53 -17.44 8.37
CA SER A 396 -10.66 -16.30 7.48
C SER A 396 -9.82 -16.54 6.24
N LEU A 397 -10.37 -16.20 5.11
CA LEU A 397 -9.88 -16.50 3.78
C LEU A 397 -9.27 -15.24 3.17
N ASP A 398 -8.06 -15.36 2.63
CA ASP A 398 -7.51 -14.35 1.69
C ASP A 398 -7.94 -14.78 0.29
N ILE A 399 -8.73 -13.98 -0.38
CA ILE A 399 -9.29 -14.28 -1.70
C ILE A 399 -8.99 -13.18 -2.68
#